data_2259b0c4d571de7486b4d447e6001b6f
#
_entry.id   2259b0c4d571de7486b4d447e6001b6f
#
_cell.length_a   1.000
_cell.length_b   1.000
_cell.length_c   1.000
_cell.angle_alpha   90.00
_cell.angle_beta   90.00
_cell.angle_gamma   90.00
#
_symmetry.space_group_name_H-M   'P 1'
#
loop_
_entity.id
_entity.type
_entity.pdbx_description
1 polymer ?
#
loop_
_entity_poly.entity_id
_entity_poly.type
_entity_poly.pdbx_seq_one_letter_code
_entity_poly.pdbx_strand_id
1 'polypeptide(L)'
;MTPLETIRRAQASTLIDEDGAVVTLELLPRLSRLELRDFADGMPCPLPPEIAELLGTCSGFYGTIDQVDFTGRELMFELGPAFPHGLPIAHDGFGNFWVVDLHPDSTRWGPIYFVCHDAPVILYQSDSLEGFLTELFRMYVPPHQSLIDDVHEDRPARVWKTNPGVLSQEQCLRSEDPILSAFARELDEGFQIVDLRRARPGDGFSWGRYGPNAQIKRFRTYAVFAYQKKSLLSRLLGRAGR
;
A
#
# COMPACT_ATOMS: atom_id res chain seq x y z
N MET A 1 -12.31 -8.63 -15.05
CA MET A 1 -11.13 -9.45 -15.43
C MET A 1 -10.48 -9.92 -14.15
N THR A 2 -9.93 -11.12 -14.08
CA THR A 2 -9.22 -11.59 -12.90
C THR A 2 -7.74 -11.17 -12.95
N PRO A 3 -7.01 -11.13 -11.80
CA PRO A 3 -5.57 -10.87 -11.82
C PRO A 3 -4.78 -11.80 -12.74
N LEU A 4 -5.14 -13.10 -12.79
CA LEU A 4 -4.50 -14.07 -13.68
C LEU A 4 -4.77 -13.77 -15.16
N GLU A 5 -5.98 -13.38 -15.52
CA GLU A 5 -6.31 -12.98 -16.90
C GLU A 5 -5.52 -11.75 -17.32
N THR A 6 -5.31 -10.79 -16.40
CA THR A 6 -4.49 -9.59 -16.63
C THR A 6 -3.04 -9.96 -16.94
N ILE A 7 -2.44 -10.87 -16.16
CA ILE A 7 -1.07 -11.36 -16.40
C ILE A 7 -0.99 -12.12 -17.75
N ARG A 8 -1.93 -13.02 -18.03
CA ARG A 8 -1.95 -13.76 -19.30
C ARG A 8 -2.07 -12.84 -20.51
N ARG A 9 -2.87 -11.77 -20.39
CA ARG A 9 -2.98 -10.76 -21.45
C ARG A 9 -1.66 -10.02 -21.64
N ALA A 10 -0.99 -9.64 -20.56
CA ALA A 10 0.33 -9.00 -20.63
C ALA A 10 1.37 -9.92 -21.29
N GLN A 11 1.41 -11.20 -20.93
CA GLN A 11 2.29 -12.19 -21.58
C GLN A 11 2.01 -12.40 -23.07
N ALA A 12 0.75 -12.27 -23.50
CA ALA A 12 0.36 -12.37 -24.91
C ALA A 12 0.60 -11.08 -25.71
N SER A 13 0.97 -10.00 -25.04
CA SER A 13 1.24 -8.69 -25.63
C SER A 13 2.75 -8.46 -25.72
N THR A 14 3.18 -7.57 -26.64
CA THR A 14 4.55 -7.06 -26.62
C THR A 14 4.59 -5.89 -25.63
N LEU A 15 5.27 -6.09 -24.52
CA LEU A 15 5.53 -5.05 -23.53
C LEU A 15 6.83 -4.32 -23.94
N ILE A 16 6.80 -3.01 -23.94
CA ILE A 16 7.92 -2.15 -24.34
C ILE A 16 8.03 -1.05 -23.31
N ASP A 17 9.22 -0.79 -22.79
CA ASP A 17 9.46 0.35 -21.90
C ASP A 17 9.53 1.68 -22.67
N GLU A 18 9.70 2.78 -21.95
CA GLU A 18 9.78 4.13 -22.52
C GLU A 18 11.00 4.33 -23.45
N ASP A 19 12.07 3.55 -23.23
CA ASP A 19 13.29 3.56 -24.05
C ASP A 19 13.15 2.67 -25.30
N GLY A 20 12.04 1.96 -25.45
CA GLY A 20 11.76 1.07 -26.57
C GLY A 20 12.32 -0.34 -26.41
N ALA A 21 12.83 -0.71 -25.23
CA ALA A 21 13.29 -2.06 -24.98
C ALA A 21 12.11 -3.01 -24.68
N VAL A 22 12.21 -4.24 -25.20
CA VAL A 22 11.18 -5.26 -24.97
C VAL A 22 11.32 -5.80 -23.53
N VAL A 23 10.22 -5.76 -22.80
CA VAL A 23 10.09 -6.29 -21.45
C VAL A 23 9.48 -7.67 -21.49
N THR A 24 10.12 -8.63 -20.84
CA THR A 24 9.64 -10.02 -20.72
C THR A 24 9.28 -10.34 -19.30
N LEU A 25 8.07 -10.86 -19.06
CA LEU A 25 7.64 -11.31 -17.75
C LEU A 25 8.22 -12.69 -17.45
N GLU A 26 9.05 -12.78 -16.42
CA GLU A 26 9.56 -14.03 -15.88
C GLU A 26 8.72 -14.45 -14.68
N LEU A 27 7.84 -15.44 -14.86
CA LEU A 27 6.94 -15.90 -13.82
C LEU A 27 7.68 -16.64 -12.71
N LEU A 28 7.38 -16.32 -11.47
CA LEU A 28 7.78 -17.09 -10.30
C LEU A 28 7.03 -18.41 -10.23
N PRO A 29 7.62 -19.47 -9.61
CA PRO A 29 6.97 -20.76 -9.49
C PRO A 29 5.59 -20.69 -8.84
N ARG A 30 4.68 -21.53 -9.31
CA ARG A 30 3.37 -21.69 -8.68
C ARG A 30 3.49 -22.34 -7.30
N LEU A 31 2.54 -22.08 -6.42
CA LEU A 31 2.40 -22.83 -5.17
C LEU A 31 1.86 -24.24 -5.44
N SER A 32 2.45 -25.23 -4.77
CA SER A 32 1.85 -26.55 -4.67
C SER A 32 0.55 -26.50 -3.87
N ARG A 33 -0.26 -27.56 -3.92
CA ARG A 33 -1.51 -27.65 -3.14
C ARG A 33 -1.26 -27.51 -1.62
N LEU A 34 -0.14 -28.02 -1.14
CA LEU A 34 0.20 -27.92 0.28
C LEU A 34 0.56 -26.47 0.65
N GLU A 35 1.47 -25.85 -0.12
CA GLU A 35 1.88 -24.46 0.10
C GLU A 35 0.70 -23.49 -0.03
N LEU A 36 -0.23 -23.72 -0.97
CA LEU A 36 -1.43 -22.90 -1.14
C LEU A 36 -2.35 -23.01 0.08
N ARG A 37 -2.50 -24.21 0.64
CA ARG A 37 -3.28 -24.42 1.87
C ARG A 37 -2.60 -23.72 3.06
N ASP A 38 -1.30 -23.96 3.25
CA ASP A 38 -0.54 -23.35 4.35
C ASP A 38 -0.53 -21.82 4.25
N PHE A 39 -0.48 -21.29 3.03
CA PHE A 39 -0.62 -19.85 2.77
C PHE A 39 -2.02 -19.36 3.14
N ALA A 40 -3.09 -20.06 2.71
CA ALA A 40 -4.46 -19.68 3.03
C ALA A 40 -4.75 -19.75 4.54
N ASP A 41 -4.22 -20.75 5.23
CA ASP A 41 -4.37 -20.92 6.68
C ASP A 41 -3.66 -19.79 7.47
N GLY A 42 -2.61 -19.18 6.90
CA GLY A 42 -1.89 -18.04 7.46
C GLY A 42 -2.54 -16.68 7.18
N MET A 43 -3.55 -16.61 6.31
CA MET A 43 -4.19 -15.34 5.96
C MET A 43 -5.21 -14.89 7.03
N PRO A 44 -5.36 -13.56 7.23
CA PRO A 44 -6.36 -13.02 8.16
C PRO A 44 -7.80 -13.16 7.67
N CYS A 45 -7.98 -13.49 6.38
CA CYS A 45 -9.27 -13.61 5.70
C CYS A 45 -9.27 -14.83 4.77
N PRO A 46 -10.44 -15.35 4.38
CA PRO A 46 -10.52 -16.42 3.39
C PRO A 46 -9.80 -16.03 2.09
N LEU A 47 -9.01 -16.97 1.56
CA LEU A 47 -8.32 -16.75 0.28
C LEU A 47 -9.36 -16.70 -0.86
N PRO A 48 -9.45 -15.56 -1.61
CA PRO A 48 -10.40 -15.47 -2.73
C PRO A 48 -10.10 -16.52 -3.81
N PRO A 49 -11.12 -17.10 -4.47
CA PRO A 49 -10.93 -18.11 -5.51
C PRO A 49 -10.01 -17.66 -6.64
N GLU A 50 -10.13 -16.42 -7.09
CA GLU A 50 -9.30 -15.84 -8.14
C GLU A 50 -7.82 -15.70 -7.73
N ILE A 51 -7.55 -15.49 -6.43
CA ILE A 51 -6.18 -15.45 -5.89
C ILE A 51 -5.63 -16.87 -5.74
N ALA A 52 -6.47 -17.82 -5.32
CA ALA A 52 -6.07 -19.23 -5.27
C ALA A 52 -5.72 -19.76 -6.67
N GLU A 53 -6.47 -19.38 -7.72
CA GLU A 53 -6.17 -19.72 -9.11
C GLU A 53 -4.87 -19.07 -9.58
N LEU A 54 -4.66 -17.78 -9.25
CA LEU A 54 -3.43 -17.04 -9.54
C LEU A 54 -2.21 -17.76 -8.93
N LEU A 55 -2.23 -18.00 -7.62
CA LEU A 55 -1.12 -18.64 -6.90
C LEU A 55 -0.88 -20.09 -7.32
N GLY A 56 -1.93 -20.77 -7.76
CA GLY A 56 -1.83 -22.11 -8.39
C GLY A 56 -1.23 -22.08 -9.80
N THR A 57 -1.00 -20.89 -10.38
CA THR A 57 -0.37 -20.69 -11.69
C THR A 57 1.01 -20.05 -11.57
N CYS A 58 1.14 -18.98 -10.80
CA CYS A 58 2.41 -18.31 -10.48
C CYS A 58 2.29 -17.60 -9.14
N SER A 59 3.40 -17.49 -8.40
CA SER A 59 3.43 -16.74 -7.13
C SER A 59 3.83 -15.27 -7.30
N GLY A 60 4.19 -14.86 -8.50
CA GLY A 60 4.65 -13.51 -8.83
C GLY A 60 5.38 -13.48 -10.17
N PHE A 61 6.16 -12.43 -10.41
CA PHE A 61 7.00 -12.28 -11.60
C PHE A 61 8.07 -11.21 -11.44
N TYR A 62 9.09 -11.29 -12.29
CA TYR A 62 10.06 -10.24 -12.58
C TYR A 62 9.80 -9.63 -13.96
N GLY A 63 10.51 -8.55 -14.29
CA GLY A 63 10.52 -7.94 -15.61
C GLY A 63 9.71 -6.65 -15.74
N THR A 64 9.18 -6.13 -14.62
CA THR A 64 8.51 -4.83 -14.57
C THR A 64 9.23 -3.92 -13.56
N ILE A 65 8.54 -3.52 -12.48
CA ILE A 65 9.21 -3.05 -11.27
C ILE A 65 10.12 -4.16 -10.75
N ASP A 66 10.96 -3.91 -9.76
CA ASP A 66 12.00 -4.87 -9.36
C ASP A 66 11.43 -6.29 -9.16
N GLN A 67 10.46 -6.45 -8.26
CA GLN A 67 9.82 -7.75 -8.03
C GLN A 67 8.33 -7.60 -7.66
N VAL A 68 7.52 -8.51 -8.20
CA VAL A 68 6.14 -8.77 -7.75
C VAL A 68 6.09 -10.17 -7.14
N ASP A 69 5.74 -10.28 -5.85
CA ASP A 69 5.55 -11.53 -5.11
C ASP A 69 4.21 -11.50 -4.37
N PHE A 70 3.24 -12.23 -4.88
CA PHE A 70 1.90 -12.29 -4.29
C PHE A 70 1.84 -13.03 -2.95
N THR A 71 2.93 -13.66 -2.54
CA THR A 71 3.01 -14.35 -1.24
C THR A 71 3.58 -13.46 -0.14
N GLY A 72 4.29 -12.40 -0.51
CA GLY A 72 4.98 -11.49 0.42
C GLY A 72 6.11 -12.15 1.23
N ARG A 73 6.50 -13.37 0.90
CA ARG A 73 7.44 -14.17 1.72
C ARG A 73 8.86 -13.61 1.73
N GLU A 74 9.26 -12.99 0.64
CA GLU A 74 10.60 -12.44 0.48
C GLU A 74 10.69 -10.94 0.80
N LEU A 75 9.54 -10.31 1.11
CA LEU A 75 9.45 -8.87 1.31
C LEU A 75 9.36 -8.54 2.81
N MET A 76 10.40 -7.90 3.34
CA MET A 76 10.43 -7.43 4.73
C MET A 76 9.73 -6.08 4.86
N PHE A 77 8.53 -6.08 5.44
CA PHE A 77 7.70 -4.89 5.62
C PHE A 77 7.40 -4.62 7.09
N GLU A 78 7.69 -3.40 7.59
CA GLU A 78 7.69 -3.09 9.02
C GLU A 78 6.58 -2.13 9.48
N LEU A 79 5.63 -1.73 8.63
CA LEU A 79 4.57 -0.79 8.98
C LEU A 79 3.29 -1.46 9.56
N GLY A 80 3.48 -2.46 10.42
CA GLY A 80 2.39 -3.16 11.11
C GLY A 80 1.34 -2.26 11.80
N PRO A 81 1.71 -1.15 12.47
CA PRO A 81 0.71 -0.26 13.07
C PRO A 81 -0.25 0.40 12.08
N ALA A 82 0.18 0.63 10.83
CA ALA A 82 -0.67 1.15 9.77
C ALA A 82 -1.42 0.02 9.04
N PHE A 83 -0.77 -1.13 8.88
CA PHE A 83 -1.28 -2.27 8.14
C PHE A 83 -1.12 -3.55 8.97
N PRO A 84 -2.00 -3.79 9.98
CA PRO A 84 -1.91 -4.96 10.86
C PRO A 84 -1.97 -6.30 10.10
N HIS A 85 -2.58 -6.29 8.94
CA HIS A 85 -2.72 -7.44 8.04
C HIS A 85 -2.18 -7.11 6.64
N GLY A 86 -1.22 -6.18 6.55
CA GLY A 86 -0.61 -5.78 5.29
C GLY A 86 0.21 -6.92 4.68
N LEU A 87 -0.08 -7.25 3.43
CA LEU A 87 0.69 -8.18 2.62
C LEU A 87 1.48 -7.37 1.59
N PRO A 88 2.79 -7.22 1.72
CA PRO A 88 3.59 -6.60 0.68
C PRO A 88 3.59 -7.52 -0.54
N ILE A 89 3.29 -6.98 -1.72
CA ILE A 89 3.18 -7.76 -2.97
C ILE A 89 4.16 -7.32 -4.03
N ALA A 90 4.82 -6.20 -3.84
CA ALA A 90 5.81 -5.69 -4.78
C ALA A 90 6.73 -4.68 -4.09
N HIS A 91 7.93 -4.51 -4.65
CA HIS A 91 8.89 -3.47 -4.27
C HIS A 91 9.63 -2.92 -5.49
N ASP A 92 10.26 -1.76 -5.32
CA ASP A 92 11.01 -1.06 -6.37
C ASP A 92 12.54 -1.22 -6.24
N GLY A 93 13.01 -2.08 -5.37
CA GLY A 93 14.44 -2.26 -5.09
C GLY A 93 15.06 -1.17 -4.19
N PHE A 94 14.34 -0.09 -3.90
CA PHE A 94 14.83 1.05 -3.09
C PHE A 94 14.22 1.11 -1.69
N GLY A 95 13.53 0.06 -1.25
CA GLY A 95 12.90 -0.01 0.07
C GLY A 95 11.47 0.55 0.12
N ASN A 96 10.86 0.77 -1.03
CA ASN A 96 9.45 1.14 -1.14
C ASN A 96 8.63 -0.09 -1.52
N PHE A 97 7.37 -0.16 -1.03
CA PHE A 97 6.53 -1.33 -1.18
C PHE A 97 5.13 -0.98 -1.67
N TRP A 98 4.53 -1.88 -2.45
CA TRP A 98 3.09 -1.95 -2.65
C TRP A 98 2.52 -3.02 -1.73
N VAL A 99 1.55 -2.62 -0.91
CA VAL A 99 1.01 -3.43 0.18
C VAL A 99 -0.49 -3.60 -0.01
N VAL A 100 -0.95 -4.84 -0.09
CA VAL A 100 -2.38 -5.16 -0.01
C VAL A 100 -2.82 -5.03 1.44
N ASP A 101 -3.81 -4.21 1.68
CA ASP A 101 -4.43 -4.07 2.99
C ASP A 101 -5.53 -5.14 3.15
N LEU A 102 -5.15 -6.27 3.72
CA LEU A 102 -6.08 -7.37 3.95
C LEU A 102 -7.01 -7.05 5.11
N HIS A 103 -8.27 -7.39 4.92
CA HIS A 103 -9.30 -7.16 5.92
C HIS A 103 -9.91 -8.49 6.35
N PRO A 104 -9.94 -8.83 7.65
CA PRO A 104 -10.44 -10.13 8.13
C PRO A 104 -11.85 -10.49 7.65
N ASP A 105 -12.71 -9.49 7.49
CA ASP A 105 -14.09 -9.68 7.04
C ASP A 105 -14.27 -9.54 5.52
N SER A 106 -13.17 -9.37 4.76
CA SER A 106 -13.23 -9.21 3.30
C SER A 106 -13.14 -10.54 2.59
N THR A 107 -13.85 -10.64 1.47
CA THR A 107 -13.73 -11.74 0.51
C THR A 107 -12.88 -11.36 -0.71
N ARG A 108 -12.22 -10.20 -0.69
CA ARG A 108 -11.40 -9.68 -1.79
C ARG A 108 -10.08 -9.13 -1.27
N TRP A 109 -9.06 -9.17 -2.10
CA TRP A 109 -7.77 -8.52 -1.87
C TRP A 109 -7.79 -7.05 -2.32
N GLY A 110 -7.43 -6.18 -1.44
CA GLY A 110 -7.37 -4.74 -1.63
C GLY A 110 -8.05 -3.99 -0.49
N PRO A 111 -7.86 -2.68 -0.40
CA PRO A 111 -7.08 -1.82 -1.32
C PRO A 111 -5.57 -2.04 -1.27
N ILE A 112 -4.87 -1.45 -2.24
CA ILE A 112 -3.40 -1.47 -2.33
C ILE A 112 -2.88 -0.07 -2.07
N TYR A 113 -1.82 0.00 -1.27
CA TYR A 113 -1.14 1.24 -0.93
C TYR A 113 0.32 1.17 -1.35
N PHE A 114 0.85 2.28 -1.85
CA PHE A 114 2.27 2.51 -1.99
C PHE A 114 2.82 3.11 -0.70
N VAL A 115 3.88 2.53 -0.20
CA VAL A 115 4.55 2.94 1.05
C VAL A 115 5.98 3.29 0.72
N CYS A 116 6.28 4.58 0.72
CA CYS A 116 7.61 5.11 0.46
C CYS A 116 8.35 5.36 1.78
N HIS A 117 9.61 4.95 1.85
CA HIS A 117 10.45 5.10 3.02
C HIS A 117 11.34 6.36 2.94
N ASP A 118 11.82 6.75 1.77
CA ASP A 118 12.67 7.93 1.57
C ASP A 118 11.92 9.24 1.82
N ALA A 119 10.74 9.37 1.22
CA ALA A 119 9.75 10.34 1.62
C ALA A 119 8.66 9.57 2.37
N PRO A 120 8.74 9.42 3.73
CA PRO A 120 7.90 8.48 4.46
C PRO A 120 6.42 8.85 4.37
N VAL A 121 5.79 8.36 3.31
CA VAL A 121 4.38 8.56 2.96
C VAL A 121 3.68 7.22 2.78
N ILE A 122 2.37 7.23 2.97
CA ILE A 122 1.45 6.17 2.58
C ILE A 122 0.50 6.77 1.56
N LEU A 123 0.45 6.19 0.36
CA LEU A 123 -0.40 6.64 -0.74
C LEU A 123 -1.34 5.52 -1.18
N TYR A 124 -2.60 5.86 -1.42
CA TYR A 124 -3.55 4.94 -2.03
C TYR A 124 -3.17 4.71 -3.49
N GLN A 125 -3.10 3.44 -3.91
CA GLN A 125 -2.73 3.07 -5.28
C GLN A 125 -3.92 2.53 -6.08
N SER A 126 -4.61 1.53 -5.54
CA SER A 126 -5.68 0.82 -6.26
C SER A 126 -6.66 0.17 -5.27
N ASP A 127 -7.87 -0.11 -5.71
CA ASP A 127 -8.89 -0.80 -4.92
C ASP A 127 -8.81 -2.33 -5.02
N SER A 128 -8.02 -2.86 -5.95
CA SER A 128 -7.89 -4.29 -6.19
C SER A 128 -6.54 -4.68 -6.79
N LEU A 129 -6.16 -5.97 -6.66
CA LEU A 129 -4.97 -6.51 -7.30
C LEU A 129 -5.07 -6.46 -8.83
N GLU A 130 -6.25 -6.70 -9.39
CA GLU A 130 -6.48 -6.59 -10.84
C GLU A 130 -6.24 -5.18 -11.34
N GLY A 131 -6.78 -4.17 -10.63
CA GLY A 131 -6.56 -2.76 -10.98
C GLY A 131 -5.09 -2.36 -10.88
N PHE A 132 -4.38 -2.81 -9.84
CA PHE A 132 -2.94 -2.60 -9.70
C PHE A 132 -2.15 -3.20 -10.87
N LEU A 133 -2.40 -4.47 -11.21
CA LEU A 133 -1.72 -5.14 -12.32
C LEU A 133 -2.03 -4.50 -13.68
N THR A 134 -3.26 -4.05 -13.87
CA THR A 134 -3.65 -3.34 -15.09
C THR A 134 -2.83 -2.07 -15.27
N GLU A 135 -2.70 -1.27 -14.22
CA GLU A 135 -1.90 -0.05 -14.26
C GLU A 135 -0.40 -0.36 -14.36
N LEU A 136 0.08 -1.42 -13.69
CA LEU A 136 1.48 -1.85 -13.79
C LEU A 136 1.87 -2.20 -15.23
N PHE A 137 1.03 -2.95 -15.95
CA PHE A 137 1.34 -3.28 -17.35
C PHE A 137 1.13 -2.11 -18.32
N ARG A 138 0.34 -1.09 -17.95
CA ARG A 138 0.19 0.13 -18.75
C ARG A 138 1.49 0.95 -18.84
N MET A 139 2.40 0.82 -17.88
CA MET A 139 3.74 1.41 -17.97
C MET A 139 4.50 0.93 -19.19
N TYR A 140 4.21 -0.28 -19.66
CA TYR A 140 4.92 -0.97 -20.74
C TYR A 140 4.13 -1.05 -22.05
N VAL A 141 3.13 -0.19 -22.18
CA VAL A 141 2.32 -0.07 -23.41
C VAL A 141 2.17 1.40 -23.80
N PRO A 142 2.56 1.82 -25.00
CA PRO A 142 2.37 3.21 -25.43
C PRO A 142 0.91 3.67 -25.27
N PRO A 143 0.67 4.89 -24.75
CA PRO A 143 1.61 6.01 -24.53
C PRO A 143 2.32 5.99 -23.15
N HIS A 144 2.48 4.86 -22.50
CA HIS A 144 3.18 4.67 -21.21
C HIS A 144 2.58 5.48 -20.04
N GLN A 145 1.31 5.79 -20.10
CA GLN A 145 0.60 6.53 -19.04
C GLN A 145 0.03 5.55 -18.01
N SER A 146 0.53 5.60 -16.79
CA SER A 146 0.15 4.71 -15.71
C SER A 146 -0.02 5.44 -14.38
N LEU A 147 -1.03 5.03 -13.61
CA LEU A 147 -1.20 5.49 -12.24
C LEU A 147 -0.12 4.93 -11.29
N ILE A 148 0.66 3.91 -11.71
CA ILE A 148 1.82 3.44 -10.94
C ILE A 148 2.89 4.53 -10.95
N ASP A 149 3.26 5.05 -12.13
CA ASP A 149 4.25 6.12 -12.26
C ASP A 149 3.79 7.38 -11.54
N ASP A 150 2.55 7.82 -11.77
CA ASP A 150 1.99 8.99 -11.09
C ASP A 150 2.13 8.89 -9.57
N VAL A 151 1.83 7.72 -8.99
CA VAL A 151 1.88 7.49 -7.53
C VAL A 151 3.31 7.31 -7.05
N HIS A 152 4.15 6.60 -7.80
CA HIS A 152 5.52 6.26 -7.41
C HIS A 152 6.47 7.46 -7.55
N GLU A 153 6.43 8.15 -8.71
CA GLU A 153 7.41 9.20 -9.03
C GLU A 153 6.98 10.58 -8.51
N ASP A 154 5.74 10.99 -8.80
CA ASP A 154 5.33 12.38 -8.60
C ASP A 154 4.76 12.66 -7.20
N ARG A 155 4.01 11.71 -6.64
CA ARG A 155 3.21 11.96 -5.44
C ARG A 155 3.98 11.93 -4.13
N PRO A 156 5.01 11.09 -3.91
CA PRO A 156 5.69 11.01 -2.62
C PRO A 156 6.28 12.34 -2.17
N ALA A 157 7.05 12.99 -3.04
CA ALA A 157 7.65 14.30 -2.74
C ALA A 157 6.60 15.39 -2.50
N ARG A 158 5.50 15.38 -3.25
CA ARG A 158 4.39 16.32 -3.09
C ARG A 158 3.68 16.11 -1.76
N VAL A 159 3.27 14.89 -1.46
CA VAL A 159 2.58 14.57 -0.21
C VAL A 159 3.50 14.81 0.99
N TRP A 160 4.79 14.46 0.88
CA TRP A 160 5.79 14.81 1.89
C TRP A 160 5.84 16.31 2.20
N LYS A 161 5.84 17.14 1.17
CA LYS A 161 5.93 18.61 1.32
C LYS A 161 4.64 19.22 1.86
N THR A 162 3.50 18.86 1.31
CA THR A 162 2.22 19.54 1.55
C THR A 162 1.33 18.83 2.57
N ASN A 163 1.44 17.49 2.67
CA ASN A 163 0.63 16.62 3.51
C ASN A 163 -0.87 16.94 3.44
N PRO A 164 -1.47 16.83 2.26
CA PRO A 164 -2.84 17.27 2.00
C PRO A 164 -3.87 16.38 2.74
N GLY A 165 -5.07 16.90 2.95
CA GLY A 165 -6.20 16.13 3.51
C GLY A 165 -6.07 15.78 4.99
N VAL A 166 -5.12 16.36 5.70
CA VAL A 166 -4.90 16.13 7.14
C VAL A 166 -5.88 16.94 7.96
N LEU A 167 -6.56 16.27 8.87
CA LEU A 167 -7.54 16.83 9.81
C LEU A 167 -6.91 16.96 11.21
N SER A 168 -7.25 18.03 11.92
CA SER A 168 -6.92 18.11 13.34
C SER A 168 -7.85 17.21 14.16
N GLN A 169 -7.38 16.76 15.32
CA GLN A 169 -8.21 15.99 16.26
C GLN A 169 -9.47 16.76 16.63
N GLU A 170 -9.39 18.09 16.82
CA GLU A 170 -10.53 18.95 17.13
C GLU A 170 -11.57 18.98 16.00
N GLN A 171 -11.14 19.06 14.73
CA GLN A 171 -12.05 18.97 13.58
C GLN A 171 -12.77 17.62 13.56
N CYS A 172 -12.07 16.53 13.83
CA CYS A 172 -12.68 15.20 13.86
C CYS A 172 -13.63 15.02 15.05
N LEU A 173 -13.33 15.57 16.23
CA LEU A 173 -14.24 15.54 17.39
C LEU A 173 -15.57 16.23 17.11
N ARG A 174 -15.58 17.26 16.27
CA ARG A 174 -16.79 18.02 15.84
C ARG A 174 -17.44 17.46 14.59
N SER A 175 -16.84 16.42 13.98
CA SER A 175 -17.35 15.83 12.75
C SER A 175 -18.67 15.09 13.00
N GLU A 176 -19.61 15.20 12.07
CA GLU A 176 -20.82 14.39 12.03
C GLU A 176 -20.54 12.93 11.62
N ASP A 177 -19.35 12.66 11.06
CA ASP A 177 -18.92 11.31 10.74
C ASP A 177 -18.60 10.53 12.02
N PRO A 178 -19.36 9.46 12.34
CA PRO A 178 -19.19 8.72 13.59
C PRO A 178 -17.85 8.00 13.68
N ILE A 179 -17.23 7.65 12.55
CA ILE A 179 -15.92 6.98 12.50
C ILE A 179 -14.83 7.97 12.88
N LEU A 180 -14.82 9.16 12.28
CA LEU A 180 -13.83 10.19 12.58
C LEU A 180 -13.94 10.66 14.03
N SER A 181 -15.18 10.93 14.50
CA SER A 181 -15.40 11.41 15.86
C SER A 181 -15.06 10.34 16.92
N ALA A 182 -15.34 9.06 16.65
CA ALA A 182 -14.97 7.96 17.54
C ALA A 182 -13.45 7.80 17.61
N PHE A 183 -12.78 7.79 16.45
CA PHE A 183 -11.32 7.68 16.43
C PHE A 183 -10.64 8.84 17.17
N ALA A 184 -11.10 10.07 16.92
CA ALA A 184 -10.54 11.25 17.59
C ALA A 184 -10.67 11.19 19.13
N ARG A 185 -11.72 10.55 19.67
CA ARG A 185 -11.88 10.36 21.13
C ARG A 185 -10.94 9.30 21.72
N GLU A 186 -10.53 8.32 20.92
CA GLU A 186 -9.60 7.26 21.33
C GLU A 186 -8.13 7.69 21.30
N LEU A 187 -7.83 8.81 20.65
CA LEU A 187 -6.47 9.31 20.48
C LEU A 187 -6.05 10.22 21.65
N ASP A 188 -4.81 10.07 22.07
CA ASP A 188 -4.16 11.05 22.94
C ASP A 188 -4.00 12.40 22.21
N GLU A 189 -3.64 13.44 22.96
CA GLU A 189 -3.37 14.76 22.37
C GLU A 189 -2.18 14.73 21.39
N GLY A 190 -2.24 15.54 20.34
CA GLY A 190 -1.15 15.74 19.41
C GLY A 190 -1.16 14.82 18.18
N PHE A 191 -2.21 14.05 17.97
CA PHE A 191 -2.42 13.34 16.72
C PHE A 191 -3.09 14.19 15.65
N GLN A 192 -2.72 13.93 14.41
CA GLN A 192 -3.42 14.37 13.22
C GLN A 192 -4.07 13.14 12.56
N ILE A 193 -5.23 13.34 11.94
CA ILE A 193 -6.05 12.25 11.39
C ILE A 193 -6.12 12.42 9.87
N VAL A 194 -6.13 11.29 9.18
CA VAL A 194 -6.26 11.22 7.72
C VAL A 194 -7.32 10.17 7.38
N ASP A 195 -8.26 10.56 6.53
CA ASP A 195 -9.33 9.69 6.06
C ASP A 195 -9.08 9.29 4.59
N LEU A 196 -8.72 8.03 4.37
CA LEU A 196 -8.50 7.47 3.04
C LEU A 196 -9.62 6.54 2.58
N ARG A 197 -10.78 6.52 3.24
CA ARG A 197 -11.92 5.65 2.86
C ARG A 197 -12.50 5.96 1.48
N ARG A 198 -12.24 7.14 0.94
CA ARG A 198 -12.66 7.59 -0.39
C ARG A 198 -11.48 8.11 -1.20
N ALA A 199 -10.30 7.59 -0.93
CA ALA A 199 -9.08 8.00 -1.59
C ALA A 199 -9.10 7.66 -3.09
N ARG A 200 -8.41 8.47 -3.86
CA ARG A 200 -8.08 8.24 -5.27
C ARG A 200 -6.58 7.93 -5.38
N PRO A 201 -6.14 7.29 -6.45
CA PRO A 201 -4.71 7.05 -6.67
C PRO A 201 -3.87 8.32 -6.44
N GLY A 202 -2.86 8.20 -5.59
CA GLY A 202 -1.99 9.30 -5.17
C GLY A 202 -2.48 10.13 -3.98
N ASP A 203 -3.71 9.92 -3.47
CA ASP A 203 -4.13 10.48 -2.18
C ASP A 203 -3.42 9.74 -1.04
N GLY A 204 -2.99 10.49 -0.01
CA GLY A 204 -2.29 9.89 1.10
C GLY A 204 -1.73 10.90 2.07
N PHE A 205 -0.82 10.46 2.91
CA PHE A 205 -0.24 11.31 3.97
C PHE A 205 1.21 10.95 4.28
N SER A 206 1.90 11.92 4.85
CA SER A 206 3.27 11.77 5.35
C SER A 206 3.26 11.38 6.83
N TRP A 207 3.58 10.11 7.10
CA TRP A 207 3.63 9.59 8.47
C TRP A 207 4.94 9.90 9.19
N GLY A 208 6.05 9.92 8.48
CA GLY A 208 7.38 10.13 9.06
C GLY A 208 7.85 11.59 9.10
N ARG A 209 7.00 12.56 8.74
CA ARG A 209 7.34 13.97 8.66
C ARG A 209 7.91 14.56 9.95
N TYR A 210 7.57 13.98 11.09
CA TYR A 210 8.03 14.42 12.40
C TYR A 210 9.15 13.56 12.99
N GLY A 211 9.74 12.72 12.17
CA GLY A 211 10.91 11.89 12.47
C GLY A 211 10.61 10.39 12.52
N PRO A 212 11.65 9.56 12.58
CA PRO A 212 11.54 8.10 12.43
C PRO A 212 10.74 7.40 13.55
N ASN A 213 10.54 8.07 14.68
CA ASN A 213 9.77 7.56 15.81
C ASN A 213 8.34 8.13 15.86
N ALA A 214 7.81 8.62 14.73
CA ALA A 214 6.42 9.04 14.65
C ALA A 214 5.51 7.83 14.88
N GLN A 215 4.59 7.94 15.84
CA GLN A 215 3.62 6.89 16.07
C GLN A 215 2.52 6.99 15.01
N ILE A 216 2.20 5.85 14.39
CA ILE A 216 1.05 5.70 13.52
C ILE A 216 0.02 4.87 14.26
N LYS A 217 -1.24 5.24 14.15
CA LYS A 217 -2.40 4.47 14.61
C LYS A 217 -3.38 4.32 13.47
N ARG A 218 -4.11 3.23 13.45
CA ARG A 218 -5.21 2.99 12.52
C ARG A 218 -6.50 2.76 13.30
N PHE A 219 -7.62 3.23 12.80
CA PHE A 219 -8.90 3.01 13.43
C PHE A 219 -9.53 1.69 12.96
N ARG A 220 -9.33 0.63 13.76
CA ARG A 220 -9.88 -0.71 13.48
C ARG A 220 -9.49 -1.17 12.06
N THR A 221 -10.49 -1.53 11.26
CA THR A 221 -10.34 -1.99 9.88
C THR A 221 -10.57 -0.90 8.83
N TYR A 222 -10.89 0.33 9.26
CA TYR A 222 -11.10 1.44 8.33
C TYR A 222 -9.79 2.00 7.81
N ALA A 223 -9.81 2.52 6.57
CA ALA A 223 -8.71 3.30 6.02
C ALA A 223 -8.67 4.72 6.61
N VAL A 224 -8.68 4.80 7.93
CA VAL A 224 -8.56 6.04 8.72
C VAL A 224 -7.34 5.91 9.62
N PHE A 225 -6.40 6.80 9.42
CA PHE A 225 -5.10 6.76 10.05
C PHE A 225 -4.89 7.99 10.93
N ALA A 226 -4.04 7.86 11.93
CA ALA A 226 -3.54 8.98 12.70
C ALA A 226 -2.04 8.85 12.88
N TYR A 227 -1.35 9.98 12.88
CA TYR A 227 0.08 10.04 13.18
C TYR A 227 0.34 11.18 14.15
N GLN A 228 1.32 10.97 15.03
CA GLN A 228 1.61 11.93 16.09
C GLN A 228 2.40 13.12 15.56
N LYS A 229 1.85 14.31 15.76
CA LYS A 229 2.58 15.56 15.61
C LYS A 229 3.37 15.79 16.91
N LYS A 230 4.70 15.62 16.90
CA LYS A 230 5.52 15.93 18.08
C LYS A 230 5.26 17.37 18.54
N SER A 231 4.83 17.54 19.79
CA SER A 231 4.69 18.88 20.38
C SER A 231 6.07 19.53 20.54
N LEU A 232 6.13 20.87 20.47
CA LEU A 232 7.36 21.63 20.74
C LEU A 232 7.95 21.30 22.13
N LEU A 233 7.11 21.02 23.12
CA LEU A 233 7.50 20.62 24.47
C LEU A 233 8.23 19.28 24.50
N SER A 234 7.80 18.26 23.75
CA SER A 234 8.50 16.98 23.67
C SER A 234 9.86 17.08 22.97
N ARG A 235 10.04 18.07 22.08
CA ARG A 235 11.34 18.40 21.47
C ARG A 235 12.32 19.03 22.47
N LEU A 236 11.83 19.83 23.40
CA LEU A 236 12.66 20.49 24.44
C LEU A 236 13.05 19.49 25.55
N LEU A 237 12.14 18.64 25.98
CA LEU A 237 12.40 17.63 27.03
C LEU A 237 13.28 16.47 26.54
N GLY A 238 13.21 16.08 25.25
CA GLY A 238 14.09 15.07 24.68
C GLY A 238 15.53 15.53 24.42
N ARG A 239 15.83 16.83 24.54
CA ARG A 239 17.20 17.39 24.49
C ARG A 239 17.88 17.52 25.86
N ALA A 240 17.11 17.43 26.95
CA ALA A 240 17.64 17.55 28.31
C ALA A 240 18.08 16.21 28.93
N GLY A 241 17.96 15.10 28.18
CA GLY A 241 18.28 13.74 28.65
C GLY A 241 19.39 13.03 27.86
N ARG A 242 20.29 13.80 27.21
CA ARG A 242 21.50 13.24 26.60
C ARG A 242 22.73 13.93 27.15
#